data_3209c02b120e3fe318dd559b0f0e0e92
#
_entry.id   3209c02b120e3fe318dd559b0f0e0e92
#
_cell.length_a   1.000
_cell.length_b   1.000
_cell.length_c   1.000
_cell.angle_alpha   90.00
_cell.angle_beta   90.00
_cell.angle_gamma   90.00
#
_symmetry.space_group_name_H-M   'P 1'
#
loop_
_entity.id
_entity.type
_entity.pdbx_description
1 polymer ?
#
loop_
_entity_poly.entity_id
_entity_poly.type
_entity_poly.pdbx_seq_one_letter_code
_entity_poly.pdbx_strand_id
1 'polypeptide(L)'
;MIKFLIRIVLVTSVVSIFLYYFQPQSIFFENDLKRIVEKNKVTFVTRLGPTTYYEIKNKKFGYHYSIMKEFADFIDVELSIKVVNNIADARKMISSRDADIISGWNVVDLGQDIKTSYPYNRVDYVIVAKSNISRWSNIEDKLLNNDIHAIESHVITNVDTNREKKLKYSYKIWQDKNIDDLLRMLNDNEIMFLLMSSDEFKILSKYYRDIRVVQRHSVNEAEYWV
;
A
#
# COMPACT_ATOMS: atom_id res chain seq x y z
N MET A 1 28.95 -55.73 -6.78
CA MET A 1 28.62 -54.92 -5.58
C MET A 1 28.74 -53.43 -5.83
N ILE A 2 29.85 -52.89 -6.26
CA ILE A 2 30.07 -51.46 -6.53
C ILE A 2 29.05 -50.83 -7.51
N LYS A 3 28.76 -51.50 -8.65
CA LYS A 3 27.78 -51.01 -9.65
C LYS A 3 26.34 -50.91 -9.12
N PHE A 4 25.98 -51.74 -8.14
CA PHE A 4 24.69 -51.71 -7.48
C PHE A 4 24.58 -50.52 -6.51
N LEU A 5 25.62 -50.26 -5.75
CA LEU A 5 25.73 -49.11 -4.84
C LEU A 5 25.66 -47.78 -5.61
N ILE A 6 26.35 -47.64 -6.77
CA ILE A 6 26.29 -46.44 -7.62
C ILE A 6 24.89 -46.19 -8.15
N ARG A 7 24.14 -47.24 -8.51
CA ARG A 7 22.73 -47.10 -8.94
C ARG A 7 21.82 -46.63 -7.83
N ILE A 8 22.00 -47.09 -6.61
CA ILE A 8 21.20 -46.63 -5.44
C ILE A 8 21.48 -45.15 -5.18
N VAL A 9 22.74 -44.73 -5.17
CA VAL A 9 23.11 -43.31 -4.94
C VAL A 9 22.55 -42.39 -6.05
N LEU A 10 22.58 -42.83 -7.30
CA LEU A 10 21.99 -42.10 -8.40
C LEU A 10 20.46 -41.95 -8.27
N VAL A 11 19.76 -43.01 -7.93
CA VAL A 11 18.29 -42.95 -7.75
C VAL A 11 17.91 -42.09 -6.55
N THR A 12 18.62 -42.19 -5.44
CA THR A 12 18.35 -41.37 -4.25
C THR A 12 18.63 -39.88 -4.51
N SER A 13 19.70 -39.55 -5.24
CA SER A 13 19.98 -38.16 -5.61
C SER A 13 18.92 -37.57 -6.57
N VAL A 14 18.46 -38.35 -7.56
CA VAL A 14 17.37 -37.92 -8.46
C VAL A 14 16.05 -37.71 -7.71
N VAL A 15 15.71 -38.63 -6.79
CA VAL A 15 14.52 -38.51 -5.95
C VAL A 15 14.63 -37.29 -5.02
N SER A 16 15.79 -37.03 -4.42
CA SER A 16 16.00 -35.85 -3.56
C SER A 16 15.89 -34.54 -4.33
N ILE A 17 16.44 -34.48 -5.56
CA ILE A 17 16.32 -33.33 -6.46
C ILE A 17 14.84 -33.13 -6.86
N PHE A 18 14.14 -34.20 -7.20
CA PHE A 18 12.72 -34.14 -7.56
C PHE A 18 11.88 -33.65 -6.36
N LEU A 19 12.11 -34.16 -5.16
CA LEU A 19 11.42 -33.70 -3.95
C LEU A 19 11.73 -32.24 -3.60
N TYR A 20 12.96 -31.78 -3.86
CA TYR A 20 13.34 -30.38 -3.67
C TYR A 20 12.64 -29.43 -4.64
N TYR A 21 12.54 -29.78 -5.92
CA TYR A 21 11.86 -28.95 -6.94
C TYR A 21 10.34 -29.09 -6.95
N PHE A 22 9.81 -30.20 -6.43
CA PHE A 22 8.37 -30.46 -6.34
C PHE A 22 7.79 -30.21 -4.94
N GLN A 23 8.46 -29.46 -4.09
CA GLN A 23 7.81 -28.94 -2.89
C GLN A 23 6.69 -27.99 -3.33
N PRO A 24 5.41 -28.34 -3.07
CA PRO A 24 4.31 -27.45 -3.46
C PRO A 24 4.45 -26.17 -2.65
N GLN A 25 4.58 -25.03 -3.34
CA GLN A 25 4.61 -23.70 -2.71
C GLN A 25 3.31 -23.39 -1.92
N SER A 26 2.29 -24.24 -2.09
CA SER A 26 1.02 -24.16 -1.35
C SER A 26 1.12 -24.44 0.15
N ILE A 27 2.18 -25.11 0.61
CA ILE A 27 2.32 -25.47 2.04
C ILE A 27 2.46 -24.23 2.93
N PHE A 28 3.01 -23.12 2.42
CA PHE A 28 3.19 -21.91 3.21
C PHE A 28 1.88 -21.14 3.44
N PHE A 29 0.92 -21.16 2.51
CA PHE A 29 -0.36 -20.44 2.65
C PHE A 29 -1.32 -21.12 3.61
N GLU A 30 -1.43 -22.43 3.53
CA GLU A 30 -2.27 -23.21 4.44
C GLU A 30 -1.82 -23.02 5.89
N ASN A 31 -0.51 -22.83 6.09
CA ASN A 31 0.06 -22.57 7.41
C ASN A 31 -0.27 -21.18 7.97
N ASP A 32 -0.33 -20.11 7.15
CA ASP A 32 -0.59 -18.76 7.67
C ASP A 32 -2.06 -18.57 8.08
N LEU A 33 -3.02 -19.00 7.27
CA LEU A 33 -4.43 -18.97 7.65
C LEU A 33 -4.69 -19.86 8.88
N LYS A 34 -4.12 -21.07 8.90
CA LYS A 34 -4.23 -21.96 10.04
C LYS A 34 -3.66 -21.31 11.31
N ARG A 35 -2.51 -20.66 11.23
CA ARG A 35 -1.89 -19.92 12.34
C ARG A 35 -2.78 -18.78 12.85
N ILE A 36 -3.42 -18.01 11.93
CA ILE A 36 -4.35 -16.93 12.28
C ILE A 36 -5.56 -17.49 13.03
N VAL A 37 -6.16 -18.56 12.52
CA VAL A 37 -7.31 -19.21 13.14
C VAL A 37 -6.95 -19.83 14.50
N GLU A 38 -5.81 -20.52 14.61
CA GLU A 38 -5.33 -21.10 15.88
C GLU A 38 -5.04 -20.03 16.93
N LYS A 39 -4.55 -18.85 16.54
CA LYS A 39 -4.35 -17.70 17.43
C LYS A 39 -5.67 -16.98 17.77
N ASN A 40 -6.76 -17.29 17.09
CA ASN A 40 -8.02 -16.59 17.15
C ASN A 40 -7.88 -15.07 16.92
N LYS A 41 -6.92 -14.67 16.04
CA LYS A 41 -6.59 -13.25 15.84
C LYS A 41 -5.90 -13.03 14.51
N VAL A 42 -6.39 -12.05 13.73
CA VAL A 42 -5.70 -11.50 12.57
C VAL A 42 -5.22 -10.09 12.86
N THR A 43 -3.95 -9.80 12.54
CA THR A 43 -3.34 -8.48 12.76
C THR A 43 -3.08 -7.82 11.42
N PHE A 44 -3.79 -6.73 11.16
CA PHE A 44 -3.54 -5.84 10.03
C PHE A 44 -2.63 -4.71 10.45
N VAL A 45 -1.63 -4.42 9.63
CA VAL A 45 -0.86 -3.19 9.72
C VAL A 45 -1.32 -2.23 8.63
N THR A 46 -1.60 -0.98 9.02
CA THR A 46 -2.13 0.05 8.12
C THR A 46 -1.61 1.43 8.52
N ARG A 47 -1.95 2.45 7.75
CA ARG A 47 -1.67 3.86 8.04
C ARG A 47 -2.91 4.62 8.45
N LEU A 48 -2.73 5.78 9.09
CA LEU A 48 -3.83 6.72 9.32
C LEU A 48 -4.23 7.40 8.01
N GLY A 49 -5.53 7.49 7.79
CA GLY A 49 -6.09 8.20 6.65
C GLY A 49 -7.59 8.01 6.52
N PRO A 50 -8.28 8.92 5.83
CA PRO A 50 -9.74 8.93 5.76
C PRO A 50 -10.32 7.72 5.00
N THR A 51 -9.56 7.12 4.10
CA THR A 51 -9.94 5.90 3.39
C THR A 51 -9.39 4.64 4.03
N THR A 52 -8.29 4.72 4.79
CA THR A 52 -7.62 3.56 5.39
C THR A 52 -8.18 3.23 6.77
N TYR A 53 -7.74 3.97 7.78
CA TYR A 53 -8.15 3.79 9.16
C TYR A 53 -8.06 5.12 9.93
N TYR A 54 -9.08 5.44 10.68
CA TYR A 54 -9.09 6.54 11.65
C TYR A 54 -10.06 6.25 12.79
N GLU A 55 -9.90 6.97 13.90
CA GLU A 55 -10.72 6.80 15.08
C GLU A 55 -11.30 8.14 15.54
N ILE A 56 -12.60 8.17 15.83
CA ILE A 56 -13.30 9.33 16.39
C ILE A 56 -14.13 8.86 17.57
N LYS A 57 -13.89 9.43 18.76
CA LYS A 57 -14.61 9.11 19.99
C LYS A 57 -14.71 7.60 20.25
N ASN A 58 -13.56 6.91 20.13
CA ASN A 58 -13.40 5.46 20.30
C ASN A 58 -14.18 4.61 19.27
N LYS A 59 -14.65 5.21 18.18
CA LYS A 59 -15.23 4.49 17.05
C LYS A 59 -14.26 4.47 15.88
N LYS A 60 -14.08 3.29 15.33
CA LYS A 60 -13.14 3.02 14.23
C LYS A 60 -13.85 3.16 12.89
N PHE A 61 -13.17 3.78 11.92
CA PHE A 61 -13.70 4.10 10.61
C PHE A 61 -12.62 3.90 9.55
N GLY A 62 -13.04 3.89 8.30
CA GLY A 62 -12.21 3.77 7.10
C GLY A 62 -12.72 2.65 6.20
N TYR A 63 -12.59 2.83 4.89
CA TYR A 63 -12.98 1.81 3.92
C TYR A 63 -12.16 0.52 4.12
N HIS A 64 -10.83 0.65 4.22
CA HIS A 64 -9.96 -0.51 4.46
C HIS A 64 -10.27 -1.17 5.80
N TYR A 65 -10.51 -0.38 6.86
CA TYR A 65 -10.92 -0.93 8.15
C TYR A 65 -12.20 -1.76 8.03
N SER A 66 -13.20 -1.28 7.28
CA SER A 66 -14.45 -2.02 7.10
C SER A 66 -14.22 -3.37 6.43
N ILE A 67 -13.40 -3.41 5.37
CA ILE A 67 -13.06 -4.68 4.69
C ILE A 67 -12.26 -5.60 5.61
N MET A 68 -11.30 -5.06 6.38
CA MET A 68 -10.52 -5.85 7.36
C MET A 68 -11.44 -6.48 8.41
N LYS A 69 -12.43 -5.71 8.87
CA LYS A 69 -13.39 -6.20 9.85
C LYS A 69 -14.26 -7.33 9.26
N GLU A 70 -14.82 -7.13 8.08
CA GLU A 70 -15.60 -8.17 7.38
C GLU A 70 -14.78 -9.44 7.15
N PHE A 71 -13.49 -9.30 6.80
CA PHE A 71 -12.61 -10.46 6.64
C PHE A 71 -12.39 -11.20 7.97
N ALA A 72 -12.11 -10.48 9.05
CA ALA A 72 -11.90 -11.09 10.37
C ALA A 72 -13.19 -11.79 10.86
N ASP A 73 -14.34 -11.14 10.68
CA ASP A 73 -15.66 -11.71 11.02
C ASP A 73 -15.95 -12.96 10.15
N PHE A 74 -15.56 -12.94 8.85
CA PHE A 74 -15.76 -14.08 7.95
C PHE A 74 -14.97 -15.33 8.35
N ILE A 75 -13.74 -15.15 8.85
CA ILE A 75 -12.92 -16.28 9.34
C ILE A 75 -13.07 -16.54 10.85
N ASP A 76 -14.01 -15.84 11.49
CA ASP A 76 -14.36 -15.98 12.92
C ASP A 76 -13.15 -15.78 13.86
N VAL A 77 -12.43 -14.67 13.71
CA VAL A 77 -11.28 -14.30 14.55
C VAL A 77 -11.33 -12.83 14.99
N GLU A 78 -10.60 -12.51 16.05
CA GLU A 78 -10.44 -11.12 16.52
C GLU A 78 -9.63 -10.28 15.53
N LEU A 79 -10.11 -9.06 15.20
CA LEU A 79 -9.37 -8.07 14.43
C LEU A 79 -8.45 -7.23 15.32
N SER A 80 -7.16 -7.25 15.05
CA SER A 80 -6.16 -6.35 15.62
C SER A 80 -5.64 -5.39 14.55
N ILE A 81 -5.57 -4.09 14.88
CA ILE A 81 -5.03 -3.06 13.99
C ILE A 81 -3.75 -2.48 14.58
N LYS A 82 -2.71 -2.42 13.78
CA LYS A 82 -1.46 -1.71 14.07
C LYS A 82 -1.27 -0.58 13.07
N VAL A 83 -1.01 0.61 13.56
CA VAL A 83 -0.81 1.79 12.71
C VAL A 83 0.67 2.13 12.65
N VAL A 84 1.19 2.31 11.44
CA VAL A 84 2.57 2.76 11.18
C VAL A 84 2.56 3.85 10.10
N ASN A 85 3.62 4.65 10.03
CA ASN A 85 3.67 5.80 9.12
C ASN A 85 4.33 5.50 7.78
N ASN A 86 5.16 4.44 7.70
CA ASN A 86 5.92 4.11 6.50
C ASN A 86 5.83 2.61 6.18
N ILE A 87 6.09 2.28 4.92
CA ILE A 87 6.01 0.90 4.43
C ILE A 87 7.15 0.02 4.97
N ALA A 88 8.31 0.61 5.31
CA ALA A 88 9.44 -0.16 5.84
C ALA A 88 9.10 -0.78 7.20
N ASP A 89 8.44 -0.02 8.09
CA ASP A 89 7.96 -0.53 9.37
C ASP A 89 6.88 -1.59 9.17
N ALA A 90 5.93 -1.38 8.23
CA ALA A 90 4.92 -2.39 7.91
C ALA A 90 5.56 -3.71 7.44
N ARG A 91 6.54 -3.64 6.52
CA ARG A 91 7.29 -4.81 6.04
C ARG A 91 8.03 -5.54 7.17
N LYS A 92 8.67 -4.79 8.07
CA LYS A 92 9.35 -5.36 9.24
C LYS A 92 8.37 -6.17 10.10
N MET A 93 7.16 -5.65 10.32
CA MET A 93 6.14 -6.34 11.11
C MET A 93 5.65 -7.64 10.45
N ILE A 94 5.52 -7.68 9.12
CA ILE A 94 5.23 -8.94 8.40
C ILE A 94 6.39 -9.92 8.54
N SER A 95 7.62 -9.46 8.29
CA SER A 95 8.81 -10.32 8.37
C SER A 95 9.06 -10.89 9.77
N SER A 96 8.73 -10.13 10.82
CA SER A 96 8.81 -10.60 12.23
C SER A 96 7.57 -11.36 12.69
N ARG A 97 6.55 -11.53 11.86
CA ARG A 97 5.25 -12.12 12.18
C ARG A 97 4.47 -11.37 13.30
N ASP A 98 4.77 -10.09 13.47
CA ASP A 98 4.02 -9.18 14.35
C ASP A 98 2.73 -8.68 13.71
N ALA A 99 2.61 -8.79 12.38
CA ALA A 99 1.41 -8.57 11.61
C ALA A 99 1.22 -9.69 10.58
N ASP A 100 0.01 -9.87 10.13
CA ASP A 100 -0.38 -10.91 9.19
C ASP A 100 -0.67 -10.32 7.80
N ILE A 101 -1.17 -9.09 7.72
CA ILE A 101 -1.61 -8.45 6.49
C ILE A 101 -1.26 -6.95 6.49
N ILE A 102 -0.75 -6.44 5.36
CA ILE A 102 -0.55 -5.01 5.10
C ILE A 102 -1.72 -4.47 4.26
N SER A 103 -2.24 -3.31 4.61
CA SER A 103 -3.26 -2.60 3.84
C SER A 103 -3.03 -1.09 3.85
N GLY A 104 -3.39 -0.42 2.76
CA GLY A 104 -3.33 1.05 2.67
C GLY A 104 -2.04 1.60 2.08
N TRP A 105 -1.23 0.77 1.44
CA TRP A 105 -0.12 1.17 0.59
C TRP A 105 -0.24 0.52 -0.79
N ASN A 106 0.17 1.26 -1.81
CA ASN A 106 0.32 0.72 -3.15
C ASN A 106 1.66 -0.01 -3.20
N VAL A 107 1.62 -1.32 -3.05
CA VAL A 107 2.82 -2.11 -2.91
C VAL A 107 3.08 -2.87 -4.20
N VAL A 108 4.03 -2.43 -4.98
CA VAL A 108 4.40 -3.07 -6.25
C VAL A 108 5.61 -4.00 -6.10
N ASP A 109 6.48 -3.77 -5.11
CA ASP A 109 7.65 -4.62 -4.90
C ASP A 109 7.91 -4.86 -3.41
N LEU A 110 7.40 -5.97 -2.91
CA LEU A 110 7.60 -6.40 -1.52
C LEU A 110 8.66 -7.48 -1.36
N GLY A 111 9.33 -7.87 -2.45
CA GLY A 111 10.24 -9.02 -2.45
C GLY A 111 9.53 -10.35 -2.72
N GLN A 112 10.33 -11.40 -2.94
CA GLN A 112 9.83 -12.71 -3.40
C GLN A 112 8.99 -13.49 -2.38
N ASP A 113 9.09 -13.14 -1.09
CA ASP A 113 8.48 -13.89 0.01
C ASP A 113 7.12 -13.34 0.47
N ILE A 114 6.67 -12.23 -0.10
CA ILE A 114 5.41 -11.58 0.27
C ILE A 114 4.44 -11.67 -0.90
N LYS A 115 3.21 -12.08 -0.62
CA LYS A 115 2.18 -12.28 -1.65
C LYS A 115 1.08 -11.24 -1.54
N THR A 116 0.53 -10.89 -2.68
CA THR A 116 -0.58 -9.95 -2.77
C THR A 116 -1.90 -10.70 -2.97
N SER A 117 -2.98 -10.13 -2.46
CA SER A 117 -4.35 -10.57 -2.76
C SER A 117 -4.71 -10.28 -4.22
N TYR A 118 -5.89 -10.71 -4.64
CA TYR A 118 -6.54 -10.08 -5.80
C TYR A 118 -6.82 -8.60 -5.50
N PRO A 119 -6.83 -7.73 -6.54
CA PRO A 119 -7.17 -6.33 -6.34
C PRO A 119 -8.60 -6.19 -5.79
N TYR A 120 -8.75 -5.47 -4.70
CA TYR A 120 -10.05 -5.22 -4.08
C TYR A 120 -10.60 -3.82 -4.41
N ASN A 121 -9.77 -2.91 -4.89
CA ASN A 121 -10.15 -1.56 -5.29
C ASN A 121 -9.28 -1.03 -6.43
N ARG A 122 -9.70 0.07 -7.04
CA ARG A 122 -8.91 0.85 -8.01
C ARG A 122 -8.99 2.32 -7.67
N VAL A 123 -7.84 2.97 -7.67
CA VAL A 123 -7.69 4.35 -7.22
C VAL A 123 -7.12 5.21 -8.33
N ASP A 124 -7.76 6.34 -8.56
CA ASP A 124 -7.23 7.45 -9.34
C ASP A 124 -6.62 8.50 -8.42
N TYR A 125 -5.63 9.21 -8.91
CA TYR A 125 -4.98 10.30 -8.18
C TYR A 125 -5.31 11.65 -8.78
N VAL A 126 -5.26 12.66 -7.91
CA VAL A 126 -5.46 14.07 -8.28
C VAL A 126 -4.34 14.92 -7.68
N ILE A 127 -3.90 15.93 -8.42
CA ILE A 127 -3.09 17.00 -7.88
C ILE A 127 -4.02 18.11 -7.47
N VAL A 128 -3.91 18.54 -6.22
CA VAL A 128 -4.72 19.61 -5.65
C VAL A 128 -3.86 20.80 -5.28
N ALA A 129 -4.50 21.97 -5.27
CA ALA A 129 -3.93 23.23 -4.85
C ALA A 129 -4.99 24.10 -4.19
N LYS A 130 -4.59 25.22 -3.57
CA LYS A 130 -5.56 26.20 -3.04
C LYS A 130 -6.38 26.84 -4.16
N SER A 131 -7.62 27.14 -3.86
CA SER A 131 -8.57 27.71 -4.82
C SER A 131 -8.20 29.13 -5.29
N ASN A 132 -7.36 29.84 -4.52
CA ASN A 132 -6.86 31.19 -4.86
C ASN A 132 -5.79 31.18 -5.97
N ILE A 133 -5.26 30.00 -6.35
CA ILE A 133 -4.41 29.90 -7.53
C ILE A 133 -5.24 30.33 -8.74
N SER A 134 -4.86 31.46 -9.32
CA SER A 134 -5.61 32.13 -10.40
C SER A 134 -5.95 31.15 -11.54
N ARG A 135 -7.22 31.15 -11.97
CA ARG A 135 -7.66 30.34 -13.14
C ARG A 135 -6.90 30.68 -14.43
N TRP A 136 -6.36 31.91 -14.51
CA TRP A 136 -5.65 32.46 -15.67
C TRP A 136 -4.15 32.21 -15.63
N SER A 137 -3.62 31.64 -14.51
CA SER A 137 -2.23 31.25 -14.45
C SER A 137 -2.04 29.95 -15.21
N ASN A 138 -0.95 29.83 -15.97
CA ASN A 138 -0.56 28.58 -16.61
C ASN A 138 -0.23 27.55 -15.53
N ILE A 139 -1.20 26.69 -15.21
CA ILE A 139 -1.05 25.64 -14.18
C ILE A 139 0.07 24.68 -14.54
N GLU A 140 0.22 24.38 -15.83
CA GLU A 140 1.28 23.53 -16.35
C GLU A 140 2.68 24.06 -16.01
N ASP A 141 2.92 25.34 -16.26
CA ASP A 141 4.22 25.97 -15.94
C ASP A 141 4.48 25.97 -14.42
N LYS A 142 3.43 26.16 -13.63
CA LYS A 142 3.56 26.10 -12.17
C LYS A 142 3.88 24.69 -11.69
N LEU A 143 3.26 23.66 -12.24
CA LEU A 143 3.55 22.25 -11.93
C LEU A 143 4.97 21.86 -12.36
N LEU A 144 5.47 22.42 -13.47
CA LEU A 144 6.84 22.16 -13.95
C LEU A 144 7.91 22.83 -13.06
N ASN A 145 7.58 23.94 -12.42
CA ASN A 145 8.53 24.76 -11.64
C ASN A 145 8.40 24.59 -10.11
N ASN A 146 7.51 23.72 -9.63
CA ASN A 146 7.33 23.48 -8.22
C ASN A 146 7.21 22.00 -7.91
N ASP A 147 7.66 21.61 -6.74
CA ASP A 147 7.49 20.24 -6.26
C ASP A 147 6.01 19.93 -5.99
N ILE A 148 5.61 18.73 -6.40
CA ILE A 148 4.33 18.13 -6.01
C ILE A 148 4.63 17.28 -4.77
N HIS A 149 4.04 17.64 -3.66
CA HIS A 149 4.22 16.93 -2.41
C HIS A 149 3.31 15.71 -2.36
N ALA A 150 3.80 14.59 -1.82
CA ALA A 150 3.02 13.36 -1.68
C ALA A 150 3.46 12.61 -0.42
N ILE A 151 2.56 11.82 0.16
CA ILE A 151 2.94 10.81 1.13
C ILE A 151 3.43 9.55 0.40
N GLU A 152 4.26 8.75 1.07
CA GLU A 152 4.87 7.55 0.48
C GLU A 152 3.85 6.59 -0.15
N SER A 153 2.70 6.41 0.49
CA SER A 153 1.64 5.52 0.00
C SER A 153 0.91 6.00 -1.27
N HIS A 154 1.11 7.25 -1.68
CA HIS A 154 0.56 7.83 -2.92
C HIS A 154 1.58 7.85 -4.05
N VAL A 155 2.78 7.37 -3.81
CA VAL A 155 3.78 7.28 -4.87
C VAL A 155 3.33 6.23 -5.87
N ILE A 156 3.05 6.69 -7.07
CA ILE A 156 2.71 5.84 -8.20
C ILE A 156 3.99 5.09 -8.58
N THR A 157 4.13 3.86 -8.10
CA THR A 157 5.31 3.02 -8.36
C THR A 157 5.34 2.45 -9.78
N ASN A 158 4.28 2.66 -10.57
CA ASN A 158 4.25 2.39 -12.00
C ASN A 158 5.00 3.44 -12.84
N VAL A 159 5.99 4.08 -12.28
CA VAL A 159 7.11 4.56 -13.08
C VAL A 159 7.85 3.28 -13.48
N ASP A 160 7.42 2.73 -14.61
CA ASP A 160 8.04 1.62 -15.30
C ASP A 160 9.55 1.93 -15.35
N THR A 161 10.33 1.34 -14.43
CA THR A 161 11.77 1.55 -14.29
C THR A 161 12.52 1.14 -15.55
N ASN A 162 11.83 0.49 -16.49
CA ASN A 162 12.33 0.07 -17.80
C ASN A 162 11.94 1.00 -18.98
N ARG A 163 11.11 2.02 -18.75
CA ARG A 163 10.89 3.06 -19.74
C ARG A 163 11.42 4.37 -19.17
N GLU A 164 12.48 4.90 -19.75
CA GLU A 164 13.08 6.23 -19.56
C GLU A 164 12.09 7.39 -19.80
N LYS A 165 10.83 7.26 -19.37
CA LYS A 165 9.93 8.39 -19.30
C LYS A 165 10.30 9.20 -18.07
N LYS A 166 11.18 10.19 -18.30
CA LYS A 166 11.41 11.31 -17.38
C LYS A 166 10.07 11.71 -16.80
N LEU A 167 9.90 11.61 -15.48
CA LEU A 167 8.71 12.13 -14.80
C LEU A 167 8.56 13.60 -15.25
N LYS A 168 7.37 13.95 -15.74
CA LYS A 168 7.09 15.28 -16.23
C LYS A 168 7.23 16.33 -15.12
N TYR A 169 6.98 15.94 -13.86
CA TYR A 169 6.97 16.82 -12.70
C TYR A 169 7.94 16.32 -11.63
N SER A 170 8.40 17.24 -10.78
CA SER A 170 9.19 16.93 -9.58
C SER A 170 8.25 16.53 -8.42
N TYR A 171 8.60 15.47 -7.71
CA TYR A 171 7.83 15.00 -6.55
C TYR A 171 8.69 15.00 -5.29
N LYS A 172 8.14 15.56 -4.21
CA LYS A 172 8.73 15.48 -2.86
C LYS A 172 7.92 14.53 -2.00
N ILE A 173 8.51 13.39 -1.66
CA ILE A 173 7.86 12.33 -0.91
C ILE A 173 8.12 12.48 0.58
N TRP A 174 7.06 12.39 1.38
CA TRP A 174 7.11 12.44 2.83
C TRP A 174 6.81 11.07 3.43
N GLN A 175 7.76 10.55 4.23
CA GLN A 175 7.64 9.24 4.89
C GLN A 175 7.08 9.34 6.31
N ASP A 176 7.22 10.50 6.94
CA ASP A 176 6.87 10.77 8.33
C ASP A 176 5.54 11.54 8.51
N LYS A 177 4.89 11.91 7.40
CA LYS A 177 3.64 12.70 7.40
C LYS A 177 2.47 11.89 6.86
N ASN A 178 1.28 12.22 7.36
CA ASN A 178 0.03 11.74 6.80
C ASN A 178 -0.60 12.80 5.87
N ILE A 179 -1.70 12.45 5.20
CA ILE A 179 -2.34 13.32 4.23
C ILE A 179 -2.92 14.61 4.87
N ASP A 180 -3.37 14.54 6.13
CA ASP A 180 -3.90 15.69 6.85
C ASP A 180 -2.81 16.70 7.19
N ASP A 181 -1.60 16.23 7.54
CA ASP A 181 -0.44 17.08 7.75
C ASP A 181 -0.08 17.86 6.48
N LEU A 182 -0.07 17.20 5.31
CA LEU A 182 0.22 17.87 4.04
C LEU A 182 -0.90 18.82 3.61
N LEU A 183 -2.16 18.51 3.94
CA LEU A 183 -3.27 19.44 3.70
C LEU A 183 -3.18 20.70 4.57
N ARG A 184 -2.71 20.59 5.80
CA ARG A 184 -2.43 21.76 6.65
C ARG A 184 -1.31 22.60 6.04
N MET A 185 -0.20 21.98 5.64
CA MET A 185 0.89 22.68 4.95
C MET A 185 0.41 23.38 3.67
N LEU A 186 -0.47 22.75 2.89
CA LEU A 186 -1.10 23.36 1.73
C LEU A 186 -1.98 24.56 2.13
N ASN A 187 -2.78 24.41 3.19
CA ASN A 187 -3.64 25.47 3.72
C ASN A 187 -2.82 26.65 4.23
N ASP A 188 -1.66 26.40 4.85
CA ASP A 188 -0.79 27.42 5.41
C ASP A 188 0.18 28.03 4.37
N ASN A 189 0.05 27.64 3.10
CA ASN A 189 0.89 28.03 1.96
C ASN A 189 2.37 27.63 2.08
N GLU A 190 2.68 26.61 2.87
CA GLU A 190 4.03 26.03 2.95
C GLU A 190 4.34 25.18 1.73
N ILE A 191 3.31 24.59 1.13
CA ILE A 191 3.39 23.83 -0.14
C ILE A 191 2.34 24.35 -1.12
N MET A 192 2.60 24.21 -2.43
CA MET A 192 1.69 24.69 -3.47
C MET A 192 0.83 23.57 -4.04
N PHE A 193 1.37 22.38 -4.21
CA PHE A 193 0.73 21.24 -4.82
C PHE A 193 0.83 20.00 -3.96
N LEU A 194 -0.27 19.25 -3.89
CA LEU A 194 -0.36 18.00 -3.16
C LEU A 194 -0.97 16.92 -4.05
N LEU A 195 -0.30 15.76 -4.16
CA LEU A 195 -0.86 14.55 -4.75
C LEU A 195 -1.64 13.78 -3.71
N MET A 196 -2.87 13.41 -4.02
CA MET A 196 -3.71 12.58 -3.15
C MET A 196 -4.65 11.70 -3.96
N SER A 197 -5.23 10.67 -3.34
CA SER A 197 -6.22 9.86 -4.03
C SER A 197 -7.51 10.66 -4.27
N SER A 198 -8.22 10.33 -5.35
CA SER A 198 -9.49 10.98 -5.67
C SER A 198 -10.55 10.75 -4.58
N ASP A 199 -10.47 9.64 -3.87
CA ASP A 199 -11.42 9.30 -2.81
C ASP A 199 -11.11 10.06 -1.51
N GLU A 200 -9.84 10.21 -1.14
CA GLU A 200 -9.44 11.10 -0.04
C GLU A 200 -9.85 12.54 -0.34
N PHE A 201 -9.64 13.02 -1.57
CA PHE A 201 -10.09 14.37 -1.97
C PHE A 201 -11.60 14.54 -1.80
N LYS A 202 -12.42 13.58 -2.22
CA LYS A 202 -13.89 13.63 -2.04
C LYS A 202 -14.31 13.76 -0.57
N ILE A 203 -13.56 13.12 0.33
CA ILE A 203 -13.85 13.18 1.77
C ILE A 203 -13.33 14.50 2.35
N LEU A 204 -12.05 14.81 2.13
CA LEU A 204 -11.33 15.90 2.80
C LEU A 204 -11.70 17.28 2.27
N SER A 205 -12.11 17.42 1.00
CA SER A 205 -12.59 18.69 0.43
C SER A 205 -13.85 19.24 1.13
N LYS A 206 -14.57 18.42 1.89
CA LYS A 206 -15.69 18.88 2.73
C LYS A 206 -15.21 19.67 3.96
N TYR A 207 -14.00 19.43 4.41
CA TYR A 207 -13.37 20.06 5.57
C TYR A 207 -12.40 21.17 5.14
N TYR A 208 -11.67 20.96 4.05
CA TYR A 208 -10.73 21.90 3.44
C TYR A 208 -11.38 22.53 2.18
N ARG A 209 -12.27 23.52 2.40
CA ARG A 209 -13.10 24.09 1.32
C ARG A 209 -12.31 24.90 0.28
N ASP A 210 -11.12 25.37 0.63
CA ASP A 210 -10.28 26.20 -0.21
C ASP A 210 -9.32 25.40 -1.10
N ILE A 211 -9.50 24.08 -1.22
CA ILE A 211 -8.71 23.24 -2.12
C ILE A 211 -9.50 22.86 -3.38
N ARG A 212 -8.80 22.73 -4.50
CA ARG A 212 -9.38 22.27 -5.76
C ARG A 212 -8.42 21.34 -6.50
N VAL A 213 -9.00 20.50 -7.34
CA VAL A 213 -8.23 19.69 -8.29
C VAL A 213 -7.71 20.59 -9.39
N VAL A 214 -6.39 20.58 -9.62
CA VAL A 214 -5.72 21.30 -10.72
C VAL A 214 -5.33 20.36 -11.85
N GLN A 215 -5.11 19.08 -11.54
CA GLN A 215 -4.82 18.04 -12.52
C GLN A 215 -5.34 16.68 -12.05
N ARG A 216 -5.79 15.85 -13.00
CA ARG A 216 -6.18 14.46 -12.75
C ARG A 216 -5.12 13.53 -13.30
N HIS A 217 -4.75 12.58 -12.50
CA HIS A 217 -3.94 11.42 -12.88
C HIS A 217 -4.84 10.18 -12.89
N SER A 218 -5.36 9.83 -14.05
CA SER A 218 -6.13 8.58 -14.20
C SER A 218 -5.15 7.43 -14.37
N VAL A 219 -4.65 6.89 -13.29
CA VAL A 219 -3.72 5.76 -13.29
C VAL A 219 -4.46 4.44 -13.16
N ASN A 220 -5.70 4.48 -12.64
CA ASN A 220 -6.53 3.30 -12.37
C ASN A 220 -5.71 2.21 -11.62
N GLU A 221 -4.99 2.67 -10.59
CA GLU A 221 -4.07 1.82 -9.84
C GLU A 221 -4.84 0.85 -8.96
N ALA A 222 -4.43 -0.41 -8.99
CA ALA A 222 -5.09 -1.45 -8.22
C ALA A 222 -4.55 -1.47 -6.78
N GLU A 223 -5.45 -1.53 -5.79
CA GLU A 223 -5.11 -1.73 -4.39
C GLU A 223 -5.21 -3.21 -4.02
N TYR A 224 -4.19 -3.68 -3.30
CA TYR A 224 -4.05 -5.06 -2.85
C TYR A 224 -3.78 -5.10 -1.35
N TRP A 225 -4.16 -6.22 -0.73
CA TRP A 225 -3.57 -6.61 0.55
C TRP A 225 -2.27 -7.39 0.32
N VAL A 226 -1.40 -7.33 1.28
CA VAL A 226 -0.11 -7.97 1.25
C VAL A 226 0.12 -8.74 2.53
#